data_820d1aa1fc31fc0a60cc4dadf93374e4
#
_entry.id   820d1aa1fc31fc0a60cc4dadf93374e4
#
_cell.length_a   1.000
_cell.length_b   1.000
_cell.length_c   1.000
_cell.angle_alpha   90.00
_cell.angle_beta   90.00
_cell.angle_gamma   90.00
#
_symmetry.space_group_name_H-M   'P 1'
#
loop_
_entity.id
_entity.type
_entity.pdbx_description
1 polymer ?
#
loop_
_entity_poly.entity_id
_entity_poly.type
_entity_poly.pdbx_seq_one_letter_code
_entity_poly.pdbx_strand_id
1 'polypeptide(L)'
;MRVRELESASPEETEALGEALGRAASGGELLGLIGDLGAGKTCLVRGLARGLGADPTAVHSPTFTIVTEYPAGRHPLTHVDLYRLERPQDDELFLRDVLYGEGVAAVEWFDRLLPAALDEGLDEVLVVRLGLGPRAQPDRRAVRLEAYGPRHERWLERSFGA
;
A
#
# COMPACT_ATOMS: atom_id res chain seq x y z
N MET A 1 4.90 -10.93 13.52
CA MET A 1 5.12 -10.38 12.16
C MET A 1 5.34 -11.51 11.18
N ARG A 2 4.75 -11.42 10.00
CA ARG A 2 4.95 -12.37 8.91
C ARG A 2 5.59 -11.64 7.73
N VAL A 3 6.60 -12.25 7.12
CA VAL A 3 7.34 -11.66 6.00
C VAL A 3 7.22 -12.56 4.77
N ARG A 4 7.07 -11.94 3.60
CA ARG A 4 7.13 -12.63 2.32
C ARG A 4 7.99 -11.83 1.35
N GLU A 5 8.83 -12.51 0.60
CA GLU A 5 9.65 -11.90 -0.44
C GLU A 5 9.21 -12.43 -1.79
N LEU A 6 8.94 -11.52 -2.71
CA LEU A 6 8.50 -11.80 -4.07
C LEU A 6 9.34 -10.96 -5.04
N GLU A 7 9.24 -11.29 -6.31
CA GLU A 7 9.85 -10.51 -7.38
C GLU A 7 8.79 -10.14 -8.42
N SER A 8 8.98 -8.98 -9.05
CA SER A 8 8.19 -8.54 -10.18
C SER A 8 9.14 -8.22 -11.33
N ALA A 9 8.86 -8.72 -12.52
CA ALA A 9 9.68 -8.51 -13.71
C ALA A 9 9.15 -7.36 -14.59
N SER A 10 7.95 -6.86 -14.31
CA SER A 10 7.30 -5.83 -15.16
C SER A 10 6.30 -5.02 -14.34
N PRO A 11 5.89 -3.83 -14.84
CA PRO A 11 4.79 -3.08 -14.23
C PRO A 11 3.50 -3.90 -14.13
N GLU A 12 3.20 -4.73 -15.12
CA GLU A 12 2.03 -5.60 -15.13
C GLU A 12 2.07 -6.62 -14.00
N GLU A 13 3.23 -7.18 -13.71
CA GLU A 13 3.40 -8.09 -12.57
C GLU A 13 3.27 -7.37 -11.24
N THR A 14 3.81 -6.16 -11.12
CA THR A 14 3.63 -5.32 -9.92
C THR A 14 2.15 -5.01 -9.70
N GLU A 15 1.44 -4.65 -10.75
CA GLU A 15 0.00 -4.41 -10.69
C GLU A 15 -0.76 -5.68 -10.29
N ALA A 16 -0.36 -6.85 -10.79
CA ALA A 16 -0.96 -8.13 -10.43
C ALA A 16 -0.80 -8.47 -8.93
N LEU A 17 0.31 -8.08 -8.32
CA LEU A 17 0.50 -8.23 -6.87
C LEU A 17 -0.51 -7.37 -6.10
N GLY A 18 -0.71 -6.13 -6.54
CA GLY A 18 -1.73 -5.25 -5.97
C GLY A 18 -3.14 -5.80 -6.14
N GLU A 19 -3.44 -6.37 -7.31
CA GLU A 19 -4.75 -6.98 -7.59
C GLU A 19 -5.03 -8.16 -6.66
N ALA A 20 -4.05 -9.00 -6.40
CA ALA A 20 -4.18 -10.11 -5.45
C ALA A 20 -4.51 -9.61 -4.04
N LEU A 21 -3.84 -8.54 -3.59
CA LEU A 21 -4.16 -7.88 -2.31
C LEU A 21 -5.59 -7.34 -2.31
N GLY A 22 -6.01 -6.67 -3.36
CA GLY A 22 -7.35 -6.09 -3.46
C GLY A 22 -8.45 -7.15 -3.43
N ARG A 23 -8.26 -8.25 -4.14
CA ARG A 23 -9.23 -9.37 -4.14
C ARG A 23 -9.39 -10.02 -2.77
N ALA A 24 -8.32 -10.08 -2.01
CA ALA A 24 -8.29 -10.71 -0.69
C ALA A 24 -8.66 -9.76 0.46
N ALA A 25 -8.83 -8.47 0.18
CA ALA A 25 -9.19 -7.49 1.20
C ALA A 25 -10.60 -7.72 1.73
N SER A 26 -10.78 -7.54 3.03
CA SER A 26 -12.06 -7.69 3.73
C SER A 26 -12.61 -6.39 4.33
N GLY A 27 -11.87 -5.30 4.23
CA GLY A 27 -12.19 -4.00 4.81
C GLY A 27 -11.45 -3.76 6.12
N GLY A 28 -10.97 -2.54 6.29
CA GLY A 28 -10.20 -2.13 7.46
C GLY A 28 -8.70 -2.38 7.37
N GLU A 29 -8.19 -2.84 6.23
CA GLU A 29 -6.76 -3.05 6.04
C GLU A 29 -6.02 -1.74 5.72
N LEU A 30 -4.80 -1.66 6.22
CA LEU A 30 -3.86 -0.58 5.97
C LEU A 30 -2.64 -1.12 5.21
N LEU A 31 -2.37 -0.54 4.06
CA LEU A 31 -1.20 -0.84 3.23
C LEU A 31 -0.24 0.34 3.28
N GLY A 32 0.97 0.13 3.79
CA GLY A 32 2.04 1.11 3.77
C GLY A 32 3.02 0.80 2.63
N LEU A 33 3.29 1.76 1.77
CA LEU A 33 4.14 1.59 0.59
C LEU A 33 5.43 2.38 0.74
N ILE A 34 6.55 1.68 0.63
CA ILE A 34 7.90 2.23 0.75
C ILE A 34 8.69 1.88 -0.52
N GLY A 35 9.34 2.87 -1.09
CA GLY A 35 10.19 2.70 -2.25
C GLY A 35 10.56 4.04 -2.87
N ASP A 36 11.66 4.06 -3.60
CA ASP A 36 12.13 5.25 -4.29
C ASP A 36 11.12 5.72 -5.35
N LEU A 37 11.28 6.94 -5.78
CA LEU A 37 10.49 7.49 -6.88
C LEU A 37 10.61 6.57 -8.11
N GLY A 38 9.47 6.19 -8.68
CA GLY A 38 9.42 5.27 -9.83
C GLY A 38 9.54 3.80 -9.48
N ALA A 39 9.56 3.43 -8.20
CA ALA A 39 9.65 2.01 -7.79
C ALA A 39 8.39 1.19 -8.08
N GLY A 40 7.25 1.85 -8.35
CA GLY A 40 6.00 1.16 -8.68
C GLY A 40 4.94 1.21 -7.61
N LYS A 41 5.04 2.12 -6.64
CA LYS A 41 4.06 2.28 -5.55
C LYS A 41 2.65 2.56 -6.09
N THR A 42 2.52 3.54 -6.97
CA THR A 42 1.23 3.88 -7.59
C THR A 42 0.72 2.75 -8.50
N CYS A 43 1.62 2.07 -9.19
CA CYS A 43 1.30 0.90 -10.01
C CYS A 43 0.67 -0.21 -9.17
N LEU A 44 1.22 -0.49 -8.00
CA LEU A 44 0.68 -1.47 -7.07
C LEU A 44 -0.70 -1.05 -6.56
N VAL A 45 -0.89 0.25 -6.25
CA VAL A 45 -2.20 0.79 -5.84
C VAL A 45 -3.23 0.68 -6.96
N ARG A 46 -2.82 0.86 -8.21
CA ARG A 46 -3.71 0.64 -9.36
C ARG A 46 -4.22 -0.80 -9.41
N GLY A 47 -3.34 -1.76 -9.17
CA GLY A 47 -3.72 -3.17 -9.03
C GLY A 47 -4.66 -3.40 -7.84
N LEU A 48 -4.36 -2.81 -6.69
CA LEU A 48 -5.21 -2.87 -5.51
C LEU A 48 -6.63 -2.38 -5.82
N ALA A 49 -6.76 -1.24 -6.49
CA ALA A 49 -8.05 -0.71 -6.93
C ALA A 49 -8.79 -1.70 -7.84
N ARG A 50 -8.10 -2.29 -8.82
CA ARG A 50 -8.68 -3.30 -9.70
C ARG A 50 -9.20 -4.49 -8.91
N GLY A 51 -8.42 -5.01 -7.96
CA GLY A 51 -8.83 -6.13 -7.11
C GLY A 51 -10.02 -5.81 -6.21
N LEU A 52 -10.17 -4.55 -5.80
CA LEU A 52 -11.32 -4.07 -5.05
C LEU A 52 -12.57 -3.84 -5.91
N GLY A 53 -12.44 -3.86 -7.24
CA GLY A 53 -13.53 -3.60 -8.15
C GLY A 53 -13.73 -2.13 -8.51
N ALA A 54 -12.76 -1.27 -8.17
CA ALA A 54 -12.72 0.12 -8.61
C ALA A 54 -12.06 0.23 -9.99
N ASP A 55 -12.25 1.37 -10.67
CA ASP A 55 -11.64 1.63 -11.97
C ASP A 55 -10.13 1.89 -11.80
N PRO A 56 -9.26 0.99 -12.29
CA PRO A 56 -7.82 1.18 -12.15
C PRO A 56 -7.28 2.36 -12.95
N THR A 57 -7.98 2.77 -14.02
CA THR A 57 -7.55 3.91 -14.85
C THR A 57 -7.75 5.24 -14.16
N ALA A 58 -8.58 5.31 -13.12
CA ALA A 58 -8.78 6.50 -12.30
C ALA A 58 -7.65 6.73 -11.29
N VAL A 59 -6.81 5.71 -11.05
CA VAL A 59 -5.76 5.81 -10.03
C VAL A 59 -4.55 6.58 -10.55
N HIS A 60 -4.27 7.69 -9.90
CA HIS A 60 -3.10 8.52 -10.13
C HIS A 60 -2.37 8.73 -8.81
N SER A 61 -1.07 9.05 -8.88
CA SER A 61 -0.34 9.46 -7.68
C SER A 61 -1.00 10.72 -7.08
N PRO A 62 -1.42 10.69 -5.79
CA PRO A 62 -2.07 11.84 -5.16
C PRO A 62 -1.06 12.88 -4.64
N THR A 63 0.09 13.04 -5.31
CA THR A 63 1.18 13.93 -4.89
C THR A 63 0.71 15.37 -4.69
N PHE A 64 -0.25 15.85 -5.49
CA PHE A 64 -0.79 17.21 -5.40
C PHE A 64 -1.98 17.33 -4.45
N THR A 65 -2.78 16.26 -4.31
CA THR A 65 -4.00 16.26 -3.50
C THR A 65 -3.79 15.63 -2.12
N ILE A 66 -2.68 14.92 -1.92
CA ILE A 66 -2.31 14.17 -0.71
C ILE A 66 -3.23 12.97 -0.47
N VAL A 67 -4.55 13.15 -0.53
CA VAL A 67 -5.56 12.10 -0.32
C VAL A 67 -6.52 12.07 -1.50
N THR A 68 -6.75 10.87 -2.03
CA THR A 68 -7.81 10.62 -3.02
C THR A 68 -8.63 9.43 -2.58
N GLU A 69 -9.94 9.53 -2.63
CA GLU A 69 -10.86 8.47 -2.29
C GLU A 69 -11.50 7.86 -3.55
N TYR A 70 -11.60 6.55 -3.56
CA TYR A 70 -12.24 5.78 -4.64
C TYR A 70 -13.38 4.95 -4.03
N PRO A 71 -14.61 5.51 -3.99
CA PRO A 71 -15.73 4.84 -3.30
C PRO A 71 -16.34 3.68 -4.11
N ALA A 72 -16.09 3.64 -5.41
CA ALA A 72 -16.65 2.63 -6.30
C ALA A 72 -15.84 1.33 -6.23
N GLY A 73 -16.34 0.35 -5.52
CA GLY A 73 -15.72 -0.96 -5.38
C GLY A 73 -16.36 -1.74 -4.25
N ARG A 74 -15.84 -2.93 -3.99
CA ARG A 74 -16.34 -3.78 -2.91
C ARG A 74 -16.09 -3.15 -1.53
N HIS A 75 -14.96 -2.47 -1.41
CA HIS A 75 -14.60 -1.64 -0.26
C HIS A 75 -14.09 -0.30 -0.77
N PRO A 76 -14.37 0.82 -0.09
CA PRO A 76 -13.78 2.10 -0.47
C PRO A 76 -12.26 2.05 -0.30
N LEU A 77 -11.54 2.69 -1.23
CA LEU A 77 -10.09 2.81 -1.20
C LEU A 77 -9.72 4.26 -0.92
N THR A 78 -8.91 4.48 0.12
CA THR A 78 -8.30 5.77 0.42
C THR A 78 -6.83 5.71 0.03
N HIS A 79 -6.42 6.51 -0.95
CA HIS A 79 -5.05 6.58 -1.45
C HIS A 79 -4.38 7.85 -0.96
N VAL A 80 -3.27 7.71 -0.24
CA VAL A 80 -2.55 8.81 0.41
C VAL A 80 -1.12 8.84 -0.09
N ASP A 81 -0.59 10.07 -0.29
CA ASP A 81 0.82 10.29 -0.60
C ASP A 81 1.40 11.28 0.42
N LEU A 82 2.38 10.81 1.19
CA LEU A 82 3.01 11.62 2.24
C LEU A 82 4.26 12.36 1.78
N TYR A 83 4.60 12.29 0.50
CA TYR A 83 5.85 12.86 -0.03
C TYR A 83 6.01 14.35 0.30
N ARG A 84 4.92 15.12 0.23
CA ARG A 84 4.94 16.57 0.46
C ARG A 84 4.71 17.00 1.90
N LEU A 85 4.32 16.08 2.78
CA LEU A 85 4.12 16.40 4.18
C LEU A 85 5.45 16.30 4.94
N GLU A 86 5.87 17.39 5.57
CA GLU A 86 7.13 17.42 6.33
C GLU A 86 7.04 16.59 7.61
N ARG A 87 5.89 16.67 8.31
CA ARG A 87 5.64 15.99 9.59
C ARG A 87 4.24 15.40 9.64
N PRO A 88 3.95 14.33 8.86
CA PRO A 88 2.62 13.74 8.83
C PRO A 88 2.18 13.20 10.20
N GLN A 89 3.12 12.81 11.07
CA GLN A 89 2.82 12.34 12.42
C GLN A 89 2.23 13.41 13.33
N ASP A 90 2.38 14.69 13.01
CA ASP A 90 1.84 15.79 13.80
C ASP A 90 0.37 16.07 13.50
N ASP A 91 -0.20 15.45 12.47
CA ASP A 91 -1.60 15.58 12.09
C ASP A 91 -2.42 14.39 12.57
N GLU A 92 -2.78 14.38 13.86
CA GLU A 92 -3.55 13.28 14.47
C GLU A 92 -4.92 13.07 13.84
N LEU A 93 -5.61 14.14 13.45
CA LEU A 93 -6.94 14.05 12.84
C LEU A 93 -6.87 13.39 11.47
N PHE A 94 -5.91 13.81 10.66
CA PHE A 94 -5.66 13.23 9.35
C PHE A 94 -5.32 11.74 9.46
N LEU A 95 -4.42 11.40 10.39
CA LEU A 95 -4.01 10.00 10.59
C LEU A 95 -5.17 9.13 11.07
N ARG A 96 -6.02 9.62 11.97
CA ARG A 96 -7.17 8.85 12.46
C ARG A 96 -8.16 8.56 11.35
N ASP A 97 -8.51 9.57 10.54
CA ASP A 97 -9.48 9.39 9.46
C ASP A 97 -8.98 8.44 8.38
N VAL A 98 -7.67 8.44 8.10
CA VAL A 98 -7.07 7.61 7.08
C VAL A 98 -6.77 6.19 7.57
N LEU A 99 -6.19 6.07 8.77
CA LEU A 99 -5.67 4.79 9.25
C LEU A 99 -6.73 3.89 9.89
N TYR A 100 -7.82 4.47 10.39
CA TYR A 100 -8.87 3.75 11.11
C TYR A 100 -10.21 3.74 10.39
N GLY A 101 -10.21 3.98 9.08
CA GLY A 101 -11.41 3.90 8.24
C GLY A 101 -11.91 2.47 8.02
N GLU A 102 -13.14 2.33 7.58
CA GLU A 102 -13.78 1.03 7.31
C GLU A 102 -13.28 0.36 6.02
N GLY A 103 -12.80 1.15 5.07
CA GLY A 103 -12.30 0.67 3.78
C GLY A 103 -10.84 0.22 3.86
N VAL A 104 -10.20 0.19 2.71
CA VAL A 104 -8.77 -0.09 2.56
C VAL A 104 -8.03 1.24 2.39
N ALA A 105 -6.97 1.44 3.16
CA ALA A 105 -6.10 2.59 3.01
C ALA A 105 -4.76 2.15 2.40
N ALA A 106 -4.29 2.88 1.39
CA ALA A 106 -2.97 2.71 0.79
C ALA A 106 -2.19 4.01 0.93
N VAL A 107 -1.06 3.96 1.63
CA VAL A 107 -0.28 5.13 1.99
C VAL A 107 1.10 5.03 1.36
N GLU A 108 1.38 5.87 0.34
CA GLU A 108 2.70 5.98 -0.29
C GLU A 108 3.63 6.84 0.58
N TRP A 109 4.93 6.54 0.53
CA TRP A 109 5.95 7.18 1.38
C TRP A 109 5.70 6.91 2.86
N PHE A 110 5.26 5.69 3.16
CA PHE A 110 4.90 5.27 4.50
C PHE A 110 6.09 5.28 5.48
N ASP A 111 7.31 5.23 4.98
CA ASP A 111 8.55 5.37 5.77
C ASP A 111 8.60 6.69 6.55
N ARG A 112 7.88 7.71 6.13
CA ARG A 112 7.75 8.98 6.85
C ARG A 112 6.96 8.84 8.16
N LEU A 113 6.12 7.81 8.26
CA LEU A 113 5.34 7.53 9.47
C LEU A 113 5.91 6.38 10.29
N LEU A 114 6.70 5.50 9.67
CA LEU A 114 6.94 4.16 10.19
C LEU A 114 7.49 4.11 11.61
N PRO A 115 8.55 4.85 11.99
CA PRO A 115 9.06 4.80 13.37
C PRO A 115 8.01 5.27 14.39
N ALA A 116 7.41 6.44 14.15
CA ALA A 116 6.40 7.01 15.05
C ALA A 116 5.14 6.12 15.13
N ALA A 117 4.69 5.60 13.99
CA ALA A 117 3.52 4.74 13.95
C ALA A 117 3.70 3.46 14.77
N LEU A 118 4.87 2.83 14.69
CA LEU A 118 5.17 1.63 15.47
C LEU A 118 5.33 1.96 16.96
N ASP A 119 5.95 3.09 17.28
CA ASP A 119 6.16 3.54 18.65
C ASP A 119 4.83 3.93 19.33
N GLU A 120 3.87 4.46 18.57
CA GLU A 120 2.57 4.87 19.08
C GLU A 120 1.53 3.73 19.09
N GLY A 121 1.94 2.50 18.74
CA GLY A 121 1.08 1.33 18.78
C GLY A 121 0.30 1.05 17.51
N LEU A 122 0.76 1.55 16.35
CA LEU A 122 0.25 1.08 15.07
C LEU A 122 0.87 -0.28 14.77
N ASP A 123 0.30 -1.31 15.35
CA ASP A 123 0.76 -2.69 15.26
C ASP A 123 -0.01 -3.51 14.21
N GLU A 124 -0.91 -2.86 13.46
CA GLU A 124 -1.74 -3.46 12.43
C GLU A 124 -1.53 -2.77 11.08
N VAL A 125 -0.59 -3.27 10.27
CA VAL A 125 -0.29 -2.75 8.94
C VAL A 125 0.37 -3.81 8.07
N LEU A 126 0.15 -3.76 6.76
CA LEU A 126 0.96 -4.48 5.78
C LEU A 126 1.91 -3.48 5.12
N VAL A 127 3.20 -3.61 5.37
CA VAL A 127 4.23 -2.78 4.74
C VAL A 127 4.76 -3.48 3.50
N VAL A 128 4.75 -2.79 2.37
CA VAL A 128 5.33 -3.27 1.11
C VAL A 128 6.52 -2.40 0.73
N ARG A 129 7.68 -3.02 0.66
CA ARG A 129 8.92 -2.37 0.23
C ARG A 129 9.24 -2.79 -1.20
N LEU A 130 9.32 -1.79 -2.08
CA LEU A 130 9.65 -1.98 -3.49
C LEU A 130 11.07 -1.51 -3.75
N GLY A 131 11.94 -2.45 -4.09
CA GLY A 131 13.34 -2.18 -4.44
C GLY A 131 13.54 -2.15 -5.95
N LEU A 132 14.30 -1.15 -6.44
CA LEU A 132 14.66 -1.04 -7.84
C LEU A 132 15.58 -2.19 -8.25
N GLY A 133 15.37 -2.71 -9.46
CA GLY A 133 16.23 -3.73 -10.04
C GLY A 133 17.54 -3.17 -10.59
N PRO A 134 18.43 -4.06 -11.07
CA PRO A 134 19.68 -3.64 -11.69
C PRO A 134 19.44 -2.85 -12.98
N ARG A 135 20.41 -2.03 -13.38
CA ARG A 135 20.31 -1.21 -14.61
C ARG A 135 19.99 -2.02 -15.87
N ALA A 136 20.47 -3.27 -15.93
CA ALA A 136 20.20 -4.17 -17.06
C ALA A 136 18.75 -4.69 -17.09
N GLN A 137 18.02 -4.56 -15.98
CA GLN A 137 16.63 -5.00 -15.83
C GLN A 137 15.82 -3.90 -15.12
N PRO A 138 15.56 -2.78 -15.82
CA PRO A 138 14.99 -1.58 -15.18
C PRO A 138 13.58 -1.77 -14.66
N ASP A 139 12.81 -2.75 -15.17
CA ASP A 139 11.44 -3.02 -14.75
C ASP A 139 11.36 -4.07 -13.63
N ARG A 140 12.48 -4.68 -13.27
CA ARG A 140 12.51 -5.67 -12.20
C ARG A 140 12.43 -5.01 -10.83
N ARG A 141 11.63 -5.62 -9.94
CA ARG A 141 11.46 -5.16 -8.56
C ARG A 141 11.65 -6.31 -7.58
N ALA A 142 12.38 -6.05 -6.51
CA ALA A 142 12.31 -6.87 -5.30
C ALA A 142 11.15 -6.35 -4.46
N VAL A 143 10.26 -7.24 -4.05
CA VAL A 143 9.05 -6.90 -3.30
C VAL A 143 9.08 -7.62 -1.96
N ARG A 144 9.21 -6.86 -0.88
CA ARG A 144 9.17 -7.40 0.47
C ARG A 144 7.90 -6.94 1.16
N LEU A 145 7.11 -7.91 1.62
CA LEU A 145 5.87 -7.68 2.34
C LEU A 145 6.07 -8.04 3.81
N GLU A 146 5.76 -7.12 4.69
CA GLU A 146 5.88 -7.28 6.14
C GLU A 146 4.51 -7.03 6.78
N ALA A 147 3.86 -8.11 7.20
CA ALA A 147 2.54 -8.02 7.82
C ALA A 147 2.66 -7.95 9.34
N TYR A 148 2.15 -6.88 9.91
CA TYR A 148 2.10 -6.64 11.36
C TYR A 148 0.67 -6.78 11.83
N GLY A 149 0.47 -7.62 12.85
CA GLY A 149 -0.82 -7.89 13.45
C GLY A 149 -1.64 -8.97 12.74
N PRO A 150 -2.59 -9.61 13.48
CA PRO A 150 -3.31 -10.78 12.98
C PRO A 150 -4.12 -10.53 11.71
N ARG A 151 -4.73 -9.35 11.58
CA ARG A 151 -5.54 -8.98 10.40
C ARG A 151 -4.68 -8.98 9.15
N HIS A 152 -3.50 -8.35 9.22
CA HIS A 152 -2.62 -8.18 8.07
C HIS A 152 -1.84 -9.45 7.75
N GLU A 153 -1.53 -10.28 8.75
CA GLU A 153 -0.98 -11.61 8.53
C GLU A 153 -1.96 -12.49 7.75
N ARG A 154 -3.25 -12.48 8.15
CA ARG A 154 -4.30 -13.21 7.42
C ARG A 154 -4.51 -12.64 6.01
N TRP A 155 -4.43 -11.32 5.86
CA TRP A 155 -4.52 -10.69 4.53
C TRP A 155 -3.41 -11.17 3.62
N LEU A 156 -2.18 -11.18 4.11
CA LEU A 156 -1.02 -11.68 3.35
C LEU A 156 -1.21 -13.15 2.95
N GLU A 157 -1.69 -13.98 3.85
CA GLU A 157 -1.98 -15.39 3.56
C GLU A 157 -3.07 -15.57 2.51
N ARG A 158 -4.16 -14.85 2.62
CA ARG A 158 -5.25 -14.91 1.64
C ARG A 158 -4.81 -14.44 0.26
N SER A 159 -3.89 -13.48 0.21
CA SER A 159 -3.43 -12.90 -1.05
C SER A 159 -2.46 -13.81 -1.80
N PHE A 160 -1.56 -14.48 -1.10
CA PHE A 160 -0.43 -15.19 -1.71
C PHE A 160 -0.23 -16.62 -1.19
N GLY A 161 -1.13 -17.11 -0.37
CA GLY A 161 -1.02 -18.41 0.26
C GLY A 161 -0.16 -18.40 1.53
N ALA A 162 -0.16 -19.51 2.20
CA ALA A 162 0.57 -19.67 3.47
C ALA A 162 2.11 -19.67 3.29
#